data_aaec575ac696ad959eeb47f0da19acc3
#
_entry.id   aaec575ac696ad959eeb47f0da19acc3
#
_cell.length_a   1.000
_cell.length_b   1.000
_cell.length_c   1.000
_cell.angle_alpha   90.00
_cell.angle_beta   90.00
_cell.angle_gamma   90.00
#
_symmetry.space_group_name_H-M   'P 1'
#
loop_
_entity.id
_entity.type
_entity.pdbx_description
1 polymer ?
#
loop_
_entity_poly.entity_id
_entity_poly.type
_entity_poly.pdbx_seq_one_letter_code
_entity_poly.pdbx_strand_id
1 'polypeptide(L)'
;VETVNKAVILGETVEPYYIPESTPLHIQLSNFQRKKLRMAVVVDEYGAIKGLVTLEDILEEIVGEFTTDLADSSKDFHAQEDGSYLIDGSTSIRDINRILSWNLDNTGAKTLNGLLTEMLQSIPDSSVGIKLDGYYAETVQIQGNVIRTVKMWQAKKAQDEE
;
A
#
# COMPACT_ATOMS: atom_id res chain seq x y z
N VAL A 1 14.58 2.17 -35.01
CA VAL A 1 13.82 2.88 -33.95
C VAL A 1 12.86 3.81 -34.68
N GLU A 2 11.57 3.44 -34.74
CA GLU A 2 10.54 4.29 -35.33
C GLU A 2 10.41 5.57 -34.52
N THR A 3 10.52 6.71 -35.18
CA THR A 3 10.38 8.01 -34.54
C THR A 3 8.89 8.26 -34.29
N VAL A 4 8.46 8.05 -33.05
CA VAL A 4 7.10 8.39 -32.63
C VAL A 4 6.93 9.91 -32.73
N ASN A 5 6.14 10.38 -33.68
CA ASN A 5 5.84 11.80 -33.83
C ASN A 5 4.43 12.13 -33.29
N LYS A 6 4.15 13.43 -33.10
CA LYS A 6 2.89 13.93 -32.55
C LYS A 6 1.67 13.46 -33.36
N ALA A 7 1.79 13.32 -34.69
CA ALA A 7 0.69 12.89 -35.54
C ALA A 7 0.31 11.43 -35.35
N VAL A 8 1.31 10.56 -35.09
CA VAL A 8 1.07 9.14 -34.78
C VAL A 8 0.35 9.01 -33.43
N ILE A 9 0.80 9.76 -32.41
CA ILE A 9 0.15 9.77 -31.10
C ILE A 9 -1.30 10.26 -31.19
N LEU A 10 -1.55 11.33 -31.93
CA LEU A 10 -2.90 11.88 -32.08
C LEU A 10 -3.84 10.96 -32.87
N GLY A 11 -3.31 10.12 -33.76
CA GLY A 11 -4.09 9.13 -34.51
C GLY A 11 -4.57 7.95 -33.63
N GLU A 12 -3.89 7.68 -32.52
CA GLU A 12 -4.21 6.60 -31.58
C GLU A 12 -5.01 7.09 -30.34
N THR A 13 -5.33 8.39 -30.27
CA THR A 13 -6.11 8.92 -29.14
C THR A 13 -7.59 8.57 -29.26
N VAL A 14 -8.18 8.18 -28.14
CA VAL A 14 -9.62 7.96 -27.99
C VAL A 14 -10.24 9.12 -27.19
N GLU A 15 -11.52 9.36 -27.38
CA GLU A 15 -12.22 10.36 -26.58
C GLU A 15 -12.20 10.00 -25.10
N PRO A 16 -11.87 10.96 -24.21
CA PRO A 16 -11.87 10.71 -22.78
C PRO A 16 -13.28 10.38 -22.28
N TYR A 17 -13.37 9.36 -21.42
CA TYR A 17 -14.59 9.06 -20.71
C TYR A 17 -14.59 9.80 -19.38
N TYR A 18 -15.51 10.76 -19.20
CA TYR A 18 -15.64 11.58 -18.01
C TYR A 18 -16.66 10.99 -17.05
N ILE A 19 -16.35 11.07 -15.76
CA ILE A 19 -17.24 10.67 -14.67
C ILE A 19 -17.25 11.72 -13.56
N PRO A 20 -18.39 11.97 -12.91
CA PRO A 20 -18.47 12.80 -11.71
C PRO A 20 -17.71 12.17 -10.54
N GLU A 21 -17.03 12.99 -9.71
CA GLU A 21 -16.34 12.53 -8.51
C GLU A 21 -17.28 11.85 -7.49
N SER A 22 -18.57 12.21 -7.50
CA SER A 22 -19.59 11.62 -6.63
C SER A 22 -20.10 10.25 -7.07
N THR A 23 -19.59 9.70 -8.20
CA THR A 23 -20.05 8.40 -8.71
C THR A 23 -19.65 7.27 -7.77
N PRO A 24 -20.61 6.46 -7.24
CA PRO A 24 -20.27 5.32 -6.39
C PRO A 24 -19.42 4.27 -7.11
N LEU A 25 -18.43 3.69 -6.42
CA LEU A 25 -17.45 2.76 -7.01
C LEU A 25 -18.11 1.55 -7.69
N HIS A 26 -19.14 0.95 -7.07
CA HIS A 26 -19.85 -0.21 -7.64
C HIS A 26 -20.59 0.13 -8.95
N ILE A 27 -21.11 1.36 -9.08
CA ILE A 27 -21.73 1.85 -10.32
C ILE A 27 -20.65 2.05 -11.38
N GLN A 28 -19.53 2.65 -11.00
CA GLN A 28 -18.43 2.87 -11.93
C GLN A 28 -17.80 1.56 -12.41
N LEU A 29 -17.66 0.57 -11.54
CA LEU A 29 -17.20 -0.78 -11.92
C LEU A 29 -18.12 -1.39 -13.01
N SER A 30 -19.44 -1.34 -12.80
CA SER A 30 -20.43 -1.81 -13.78
C SER A 30 -20.34 -1.04 -15.11
N ASN A 31 -20.09 0.27 -15.05
CA ASN A 31 -19.91 1.11 -16.23
C ASN A 31 -18.65 0.73 -17.03
N PHE A 32 -17.52 0.48 -16.35
CA PHE A 32 -16.29 0.02 -16.99
C PHE A 32 -16.48 -1.32 -17.70
N GLN A 33 -17.14 -2.27 -17.04
CA GLN A 33 -17.44 -3.59 -17.64
C GLN A 33 -18.36 -3.46 -18.86
N ARG A 34 -19.46 -2.70 -18.76
CA ARG A 34 -20.42 -2.53 -19.84
C ARG A 34 -19.83 -1.82 -21.05
N LYS A 35 -19.01 -0.77 -20.80
CA LYS A 35 -18.38 0.03 -21.85
C LYS A 35 -17.06 -0.56 -22.34
N LYS A 36 -16.54 -1.60 -21.69
CA LYS A 36 -15.22 -2.21 -21.94
C LYS A 36 -14.08 -1.18 -21.85
N LEU A 37 -14.21 -0.24 -20.91
CA LEU A 37 -13.21 0.77 -20.61
C LEU A 37 -12.46 0.39 -19.33
N ARG A 38 -11.23 0.87 -19.20
CA ARG A 38 -10.37 0.62 -18.04
C ARG A 38 -9.91 1.88 -17.31
N MET A 39 -10.25 3.05 -17.88
CA MET A 39 -9.83 4.35 -17.36
C MET A 39 -10.91 5.39 -17.61
N ALA A 40 -11.03 6.33 -16.66
CA ALA A 40 -11.91 7.50 -16.78
C ALA A 40 -11.24 8.74 -16.19
N VAL A 41 -11.64 9.91 -16.69
CA VAL A 41 -11.27 11.22 -16.15
C VAL A 41 -12.33 11.62 -15.13
N VAL A 42 -11.92 11.90 -13.89
CA VAL A 42 -12.81 12.35 -12.82
C VAL A 42 -12.96 13.86 -12.88
N VAL A 43 -14.20 14.35 -12.85
CA VAL A 43 -14.53 15.77 -12.86
C VAL A 43 -15.46 16.13 -11.71
N ASP A 44 -15.37 17.38 -11.25
CA ASP A 44 -16.35 17.96 -10.31
C ASP A 44 -17.60 18.49 -11.01
N GLU A 45 -18.52 19.10 -10.26
CA GLU A 45 -19.78 19.67 -10.75
C GLU A 45 -19.59 20.87 -11.69
N TYR A 46 -18.41 21.45 -11.74
CA TYR A 46 -18.05 22.57 -12.61
C TYR A 46 -17.30 22.10 -13.87
N GLY A 47 -17.05 20.79 -13.99
CA GLY A 47 -16.28 20.22 -15.10
C GLY A 47 -14.77 20.32 -14.94
N ALA A 48 -14.27 20.74 -13.75
CA ALA A 48 -12.84 20.76 -13.50
C ALA A 48 -12.32 19.34 -13.28
N ILE A 49 -11.17 19.02 -13.91
CA ILE A 49 -10.54 17.71 -13.80
C ILE A 49 -9.93 17.55 -12.40
N LYS A 50 -10.34 16.51 -11.68
CA LYS A 50 -9.82 16.13 -10.37
C LYS A 50 -8.71 15.08 -10.47
N GLY A 51 -8.75 14.24 -11.50
CA GLY A 51 -7.76 13.18 -11.69
C GLY A 51 -8.21 12.12 -12.66
N LEU A 52 -7.60 10.95 -12.53
CA LEU A 52 -7.94 9.74 -13.27
C LEU A 52 -8.36 8.65 -12.28
N VAL A 53 -9.21 7.74 -12.74
CA VAL A 53 -9.52 6.50 -12.04
C VAL A 53 -9.41 5.35 -13.03
N THR A 54 -8.79 4.26 -12.59
CA THR A 54 -8.67 3.04 -13.38
C THR A 54 -9.59 1.94 -12.85
N LEU A 55 -9.81 0.91 -13.65
CA LEU A 55 -10.52 -0.30 -13.22
C LEU A 55 -9.79 -0.97 -12.05
N GLU A 56 -8.47 -0.96 -12.11
CA GLU A 56 -7.57 -1.52 -11.12
C GLU A 56 -7.73 -0.81 -9.78
N ASP A 57 -7.77 0.54 -9.74
CA ASP A 57 -7.98 1.32 -8.52
C ASP A 57 -9.34 0.99 -7.85
N ILE A 58 -10.38 0.83 -8.66
CA ILE A 58 -11.72 0.48 -8.15
C ILE A 58 -11.73 -0.95 -7.58
N LEU A 59 -11.08 -1.89 -8.27
CA LEU A 59 -10.99 -3.28 -7.80
C LEU A 59 -10.17 -3.37 -6.52
N GLU A 60 -9.08 -2.62 -6.42
CA GLU A 60 -8.27 -2.54 -5.21
C GLU A 60 -9.09 -2.01 -4.02
N GLU A 61 -9.90 -0.98 -4.21
CA GLU A 61 -10.73 -0.41 -3.14
C GLU A 61 -11.90 -1.34 -2.72
N ILE A 62 -12.53 -2.04 -3.69
CA ILE A 62 -13.67 -2.93 -3.41
C ILE A 62 -13.23 -4.28 -2.84
N VAL A 63 -12.20 -4.87 -3.42
CA VAL A 63 -11.71 -6.23 -3.08
C VAL A 63 -10.64 -6.15 -1.99
N GLY A 64 -10.03 -4.99 -1.79
CA GLY A 64 -8.80 -4.81 -1.04
C GLY A 64 -7.63 -5.44 -1.80
N GLU A 65 -6.43 -5.39 -1.25
CA GLU A 65 -5.22 -6.02 -1.81
C GLU A 65 -5.29 -7.56 -1.80
N PHE A 66 -6.42 -8.13 -2.27
CA PHE A 66 -6.56 -9.58 -2.41
C PHE A 66 -5.81 -10.15 -3.62
N THR A 67 -5.27 -9.28 -4.47
CA THR A 67 -4.63 -9.69 -5.73
C THR A 67 -3.11 -9.52 -5.72
N THR A 68 -2.51 -9.08 -4.65
CA THR A 68 -1.07 -9.27 -4.51
C THR A 68 -0.86 -10.72 -4.06
N ASP A 69 -0.44 -11.53 -4.99
CA ASP A 69 -0.16 -12.95 -4.85
C ASP A 69 0.41 -13.30 -3.48
N LEU A 70 -0.15 -14.34 -2.85
CA LEU A 70 0.49 -15.03 -1.72
C LEU A 70 1.97 -15.41 -2.03
N ALA A 71 2.33 -15.44 -3.30
CA ALA A 71 3.69 -15.66 -3.79
C ALA A 71 4.58 -14.40 -3.75
N ASP A 72 4.02 -13.17 -3.86
CA ASP A 72 4.79 -11.93 -3.72
C ASP A 72 4.90 -11.48 -2.24
N SER A 73 3.89 -11.77 -1.43
CA SER A 73 3.94 -11.49 0.02
C SER A 73 5.09 -12.24 0.74
N SER A 74 5.56 -13.37 0.17
CA SER A 74 6.71 -14.08 0.73
C SER A 74 8.04 -13.35 0.54
N LYS A 75 8.10 -12.36 -0.35
CA LYS A 75 9.31 -11.55 -0.56
C LYS A 75 9.46 -10.42 0.46
N ASP A 76 8.35 -9.97 1.02
CA ASP A 76 8.33 -8.86 1.97
C ASP A 76 8.50 -9.32 3.42
N PHE A 77 8.40 -10.64 3.67
CA PHE A 77 8.48 -11.26 4.98
C PHE A 77 9.52 -12.39 5.00
N HIS A 78 10.57 -12.21 5.77
CA HIS A 78 11.59 -13.23 5.94
C HIS A 78 11.64 -13.68 7.39
N ALA A 79 11.06 -14.84 7.70
CA ALA A 79 11.14 -15.45 9.03
C ALA A 79 12.59 -15.76 9.37
N GLN A 80 12.98 -15.44 10.60
CA GLN A 80 14.29 -15.71 11.15
C GLN A 80 14.25 -16.89 12.13
N GLU A 81 15.39 -17.53 12.34
CA GLU A 81 15.50 -18.68 13.26
C GLU A 81 15.16 -18.32 14.71
N ASP A 82 15.31 -17.05 15.09
CA ASP A 82 15.01 -16.53 16.43
C ASP A 82 13.52 -16.21 16.65
N GLY A 83 12.67 -16.50 15.66
CA GLY A 83 11.22 -16.23 15.71
C GLY A 83 10.85 -14.78 15.38
N SER A 84 11.80 -13.96 14.94
CA SER A 84 11.53 -12.63 14.40
C SER A 84 11.28 -12.69 12.89
N TYR A 85 10.82 -11.58 12.33
CA TYR A 85 10.59 -11.38 10.89
C TYR A 85 11.34 -10.15 10.42
N LEU A 86 12.03 -10.27 9.28
CA LEU A 86 12.47 -9.12 8.51
C LEU A 86 11.34 -8.76 7.55
N ILE A 87 10.89 -7.51 7.63
CA ILE A 87 9.73 -6.99 6.89
C ILE A 87 10.17 -5.77 6.11
N ASP A 88 9.74 -5.66 4.83
CA ASP A 88 9.96 -4.44 4.06
C ASP A 88 9.15 -3.28 4.65
N GLY A 89 9.76 -2.10 4.75
CA GLY A 89 9.12 -0.91 5.32
C GLY A 89 7.92 -0.40 4.51
N SER A 90 7.82 -0.74 3.23
CA SER A 90 6.68 -0.40 2.38
C SER A 90 5.47 -1.30 2.59
N THR A 91 5.64 -2.43 3.30
CA THR A 91 4.57 -3.38 3.57
C THR A 91 3.41 -2.73 4.33
N SER A 92 2.18 -3.01 3.92
CA SER A 92 1.00 -2.45 4.57
C SER A 92 0.82 -3.07 5.97
N ILE A 93 0.39 -2.24 6.95
CA ILE A 93 0.08 -2.70 8.31
C ILE A 93 -1.02 -3.79 8.28
N ARG A 94 -1.98 -3.65 7.36
CA ARG A 94 -3.07 -4.62 7.18
C ARG A 94 -2.53 -5.99 6.77
N ASP A 95 -1.54 -6.03 5.86
CA ASP A 95 -0.94 -7.30 5.42
C ASP A 95 -0.08 -7.93 6.50
N ILE A 96 0.68 -7.14 7.26
CA ILE A 96 1.40 -7.63 8.43
C ILE A 96 0.42 -8.30 9.40
N ASN A 97 -0.66 -7.62 9.75
CA ASN A 97 -1.68 -8.15 10.66
C ASN A 97 -2.32 -9.43 10.13
N ARG A 98 -2.64 -9.48 8.84
CA ARG A 98 -3.25 -10.64 8.18
C ARG A 98 -2.32 -11.84 8.12
N ILE A 99 -1.07 -11.64 7.66
CA ILE A 99 -0.13 -12.73 7.38
C ILE A 99 0.46 -13.30 8.67
N LEU A 100 0.84 -12.43 9.61
CA LEU A 100 1.45 -12.83 10.86
C LEU A 100 0.43 -13.05 11.99
N SER A 101 -0.86 -12.82 11.73
CA SER A 101 -1.93 -12.84 12.77
C SER A 101 -1.62 -11.87 13.90
N TRP A 102 -1.07 -10.70 13.57
CA TRP A 102 -0.74 -9.64 14.50
C TRP A 102 -1.88 -8.62 14.58
N ASN A 103 -1.78 -7.68 15.54
CA ASN A 103 -2.75 -6.62 15.75
C ASN A 103 -2.06 -5.26 15.94
N LEU A 104 -1.26 -4.86 14.96
CA LEU A 104 -0.67 -3.52 14.93
C LEU A 104 -1.76 -2.48 14.66
N ASP A 105 -1.62 -1.30 15.25
CA ASP A 105 -2.54 -0.18 15.00
C ASP A 105 -2.45 0.28 13.53
N ASN A 106 -3.60 0.29 12.86
CA ASN A 106 -3.77 0.70 11.47
C ASN A 106 -4.69 1.92 11.30
N THR A 107 -4.97 2.64 12.39
CA THR A 107 -5.86 3.82 12.36
C THR A 107 -5.18 5.05 11.77
N GLY A 108 -3.83 5.13 11.82
CA GLY A 108 -3.00 6.21 11.29
C GLY A 108 -2.30 5.82 9.99
N ALA A 109 -1.00 5.53 10.11
CA ALA A 109 -0.16 5.15 8.98
C ALA A 109 -0.63 3.86 8.30
N LYS A 110 -0.50 3.80 6.98
CA LYS A 110 -0.90 2.63 6.19
C LYS A 110 0.23 1.61 6.03
N THR A 111 1.50 2.03 6.11
CA THR A 111 2.68 1.20 5.91
C THR A 111 3.52 1.11 7.17
N LEU A 112 4.37 0.09 7.26
CA LEU A 112 5.28 -0.08 8.39
C LEU A 112 6.25 1.10 8.54
N ASN A 113 6.85 1.57 7.45
CA ASN A 113 7.68 2.77 7.46
C ASN A 113 6.91 3.99 7.99
N GLY A 114 5.67 4.18 7.56
CA GLY A 114 4.82 5.26 8.03
C GLY A 114 4.58 5.19 9.53
N LEU A 115 4.18 4.02 10.05
CA LEU A 115 3.94 3.79 11.48
C LEU A 115 5.18 4.10 12.32
N LEU A 116 6.34 3.59 11.91
CA LEU A 116 7.57 3.82 12.66
C LEU A 116 8.02 5.29 12.61
N THR A 117 7.85 5.95 11.45
CA THR A 117 8.18 7.37 11.29
C THR A 117 7.27 8.27 12.14
N GLU A 118 5.97 7.97 12.21
CA GLU A 118 5.03 8.68 13.10
C GLU A 118 5.43 8.52 14.57
N MET A 119 5.78 7.31 14.98
CA MET A 119 6.19 7.04 16.37
C MET A 119 7.52 7.73 16.75
N LEU A 120 8.49 7.69 15.85
CA LEU A 120 9.81 8.30 16.06
C LEU A 120 9.79 9.84 15.91
N GLN A 121 8.75 10.38 15.23
CA GLN A 121 8.64 11.80 14.84
C GLN A 121 9.85 12.30 14.01
N SER A 122 10.65 11.37 13.53
CA SER A 122 11.83 11.63 12.69
C SER A 122 12.28 10.34 12.02
N ILE A 123 13.07 10.46 10.97
CA ILE A 123 13.73 9.31 10.35
C ILE A 123 15.09 9.15 11.03
N PRO A 124 15.37 7.99 11.64
CA PRO A 124 16.63 7.78 12.34
C PRO A 124 17.80 7.63 11.38
N ASP A 125 18.96 8.14 11.77
CA ASP A 125 20.21 8.02 10.99
C ASP A 125 20.93 6.67 11.22
N SER A 126 20.48 5.90 12.21
CA SER A 126 21.07 4.60 12.59
C SER A 126 19.99 3.63 13.06
N SER A 127 20.37 2.36 13.25
CA SER A 127 19.45 1.36 13.79
C SER A 127 18.89 1.78 15.15
N VAL A 128 17.58 1.72 15.28
CA VAL A 128 16.83 2.09 16.50
C VAL A 128 15.85 0.97 16.85
N GLY A 129 15.84 0.58 18.13
CA GLY A 129 14.83 -0.30 18.70
C GLY A 129 13.58 0.48 19.13
N ILE A 130 12.42 0.00 18.75
CA ILE A 130 11.12 0.62 19.04
C ILE A 130 10.22 -0.41 19.71
N LYS A 131 9.55 0.01 20.77
CA LYS A 131 8.52 -0.79 21.43
C LYS A 131 7.14 -0.35 20.95
N LEU A 132 6.42 -1.25 20.32
CA LEU A 132 5.02 -1.12 19.92
C LEU A 132 4.16 -1.86 20.96
N ASP A 133 2.84 -1.63 20.95
CA ASP A 133 1.94 -2.36 21.84
C ASP A 133 1.94 -3.86 21.54
N GLY A 134 2.57 -4.64 22.41
CA GLY A 134 2.73 -6.09 22.24
C GLY A 134 3.81 -6.56 21.27
N TYR A 135 4.58 -5.65 20.64
CA TYR A 135 5.62 -5.96 19.65
C TYR A 135 6.90 -5.15 19.88
N TYR A 136 7.98 -5.64 19.31
CA TYR A 136 9.24 -4.92 19.19
C TYR A 136 9.62 -4.80 17.73
N ALA A 137 10.19 -3.68 17.35
CA ALA A 137 10.74 -3.43 16.05
C ALA A 137 12.16 -2.87 16.15
N GLU A 138 13.02 -3.23 15.22
CA GLU A 138 14.36 -2.68 15.07
C GLU A 138 14.57 -2.30 13.61
N THR A 139 14.96 -1.05 13.35
CA THR A 139 15.27 -0.61 12.00
C THR A 139 16.61 -1.20 11.57
N VAL A 140 16.59 -2.08 10.55
CA VAL A 140 17.79 -2.80 10.07
C VAL A 140 18.45 -2.05 8.91
N GLN A 141 17.65 -1.55 7.99
CA GLN A 141 18.15 -0.81 6.83
C GLN A 141 17.36 0.48 6.62
N ILE A 142 18.10 1.57 6.52
CA ILE A 142 17.58 2.89 6.21
C ILE A 142 18.28 3.37 4.94
N GLN A 143 17.54 3.87 3.98
CA GLN A 143 18.09 4.39 2.73
C GLN A 143 17.48 5.75 2.42
N GLY A 144 18.30 6.79 2.44
CA GLY A 144 17.83 8.16 2.34
C GLY A 144 16.85 8.47 3.47
N ASN A 145 15.63 8.87 3.12
CA ASN A 145 14.59 9.23 4.09
C ASN A 145 13.54 8.14 4.29
N VAL A 146 13.89 6.86 4.08
CA VAL A 146 12.95 5.75 4.15
C VAL A 146 13.55 4.59 4.93
N ILE A 147 12.79 4.06 5.88
CA ILE A 147 13.09 2.79 6.55
C ILE A 147 12.72 1.66 5.58
N ARG A 148 13.75 0.94 5.08
CA ARG A 148 13.58 -0.12 4.08
C ARG A 148 13.30 -1.48 4.68
N THR A 149 14.03 -1.83 5.73
CA THR A 149 13.92 -3.16 6.34
C THR A 149 13.82 -3.01 7.85
N VAL A 150 12.86 -3.69 8.41
CA VAL A 150 12.57 -3.69 9.84
C VAL A 150 12.56 -5.13 10.34
N LYS A 151 13.26 -5.38 11.43
CA LYS A 151 13.17 -6.63 12.19
C LYS A 151 12.09 -6.49 13.25
N MET A 152 11.10 -7.38 13.25
CA MET A 152 9.99 -7.33 14.21
C MET A 152 9.74 -8.67 14.88
N TRP A 153 9.28 -8.63 16.13
CA TRP A 153 8.86 -9.80 16.89
C TRP A 153 7.81 -9.46 17.94
N GLN A 154 7.06 -10.47 18.37
CA GLN A 154 6.11 -10.29 19.48
C GLN A 154 6.84 -10.24 20.81
N ALA A 155 6.41 -9.36 21.70
CA ALA A 155 6.80 -9.43 23.09
C ALA A 155 6.34 -10.78 23.65
N LYS A 156 7.26 -11.57 24.24
CA LYS A 156 6.85 -12.77 24.98
C LYS A 156 5.88 -12.32 26.08
N LYS A 157 4.68 -12.89 26.11
CA LYS A 157 3.80 -12.75 27.27
C LYS A 157 4.60 -13.26 28.47
N ALA A 158 4.78 -12.42 29.48
CA ALA A 158 5.26 -12.91 30.76
C ALA A 158 4.30 -14.06 31.17
N GLN A 159 4.83 -15.26 31.29
CA GLN A 159 4.09 -16.31 31.96
C GLN A 159 3.94 -15.82 33.39
N ASP A 160 2.70 -15.61 33.82
CA ASP A 160 2.40 -15.42 35.23
C ASP A 160 2.95 -16.64 35.96
N GLU A 161 4.04 -16.45 36.71
CA GLU A 161 4.49 -17.40 37.71
C GLU A 161 3.43 -17.40 38.82
N GLU A 162 2.63 -18.47 38.88
CA GLU A 162 1.92 -18.87 40.09
C GLU A 162 2.90 -19.51 41.12
#